data_3854f7473091dc6c0f70939dd66fa1fc
#
_entry.id   3854f7473091dc6c0f70939dd66fa1fc
#
_cell.length_a   1.000
_cell.length_b   1.000
_cell.length_c   1.000
_cell.angle_alpha   90.00
_cell.angle_beta   90.00
_cell.angle_gamma   90.00
#
_symmetry.space_group_name_H-M   'P 1'
#
loop_
_entity.id
_entity.type
_entity.pdbx_description
1 polymer ?
#
loop_
_entity_poly.entity_id
_entity_poly.type
_entity_poly.pdbx_seq_one_letter_code
_entity_poly.pdbx_strand_id
1 'polypeptide(L)'
;MNDTERILSAINETNKNIAEVSASLTTRMNDIEKRVSAVEKSTERKIRYQNEEIEALRRKIEELAHSDAAVWRSRDELEIGIDRETAYEAFRELGIRRRDALKALEAMGILVRGGGNLTKAIRIGDSLVRAVVVMDRDFN
;
A
#
# COMPACT_ATOMS: atom_id res chain seq x y z
N MET A 1 19.15 -37.35 56.94
CA MET A 1 17.90 -36.90 56.26
C MET A 1 16.98 -38.11 56.11
N ASN A 2 15.79 -38.08 56.65
CA ASN A 2 14.83 -39.16 56.44
C ASN A 2 14.12 -39.01 55.09
N ASP A 3 13.38 -40.02 54.68
CA ASP A 3 12.71 -40.02 53.37
C ASP A 3 11.66 -38.91 53.24
N THR A 4 10.98 -38.57 54.33
CA THR A 4 9.97 -37.52 54.38
C THR A 4 10.62 -36.14 54.07
N GLU A 5 11.75 -35.88 54.69
CA GLU A 5 12.49 -34.62 54.46
C GLU A 5 12.99 -34.51 53.03
N ARG A 6 13.45 -35.60 52.42
CA ARG A 6 13.90 -35.64 51.01
C ARG A 6 12.74 -35.37 50.09
N ILE A 7 11.57 -35.93 50.32
CA ILE A 7 10.38 -35.72 49.51
C ILE A 7 9.92 -34.27 49.60
N LEU A 8 9.86 -33.69 50.80
CA LEU A 8 9.48 -32.30 51.00
C LEU A 8 10.45 -31.33 50.32
N SER A 9 11.75 -31.61 50.40
CA SER A 9 12.77 -30.81 49.75
C SER A 9 12.62 -30.85 48.22
N ALA A 10 12.38 -32.01 47.64
CA ALA A 10 12.16 -32.20 46.22
C ALA A 10 10.89 -31.47 45.74
N ILE A 11 9.80 -31.55 46.50
CA ILE A 11 8.55 -30.85 46.19
C ILE A 11 8.74 -29.34 46.21
N ASN A 12 9.42 -28.80 47.21
CA ASN A 12 9.68 -27.39 47.33
C ASN A 12 10.54 -26.87 46.16
N GLU A 13 11.57 -27.62 45.75
CA GLU A 13 12.39 -27.28 44.62
C GLU A 13 11.61 -27.30 43.30
N THR A 14 10.77 -28.31 43.10
CA THR A 14 9.91 -28.41 41.93
C THR A 14 8.92 -27.26 41.86
N ASN A 15 8.28 -26.91 42.97
CA ASN A 15 7.37 -25.76 43.04
C ASN A 15 8.07 -24.45 42.71
N LYS A 16 9.30 -24.26 43.18
CA LYS A 16 10.11 -23.10 42.87
C LYS A 16 10.41 -23.02 41.36
N ASN A 17 10.79 -24.12 40.74
CA ASN A 17 11.07 -24.20 39.30
C ASN A 17 9.82 -23.89 38.48
N ILE A 18 8.66 -24.40 38.87
CA ILE A 18 7.38 -24.14 38.23
C ILE A 18 7.06 -22.63 38.29
N ALA A 19 7.24 -22.01 39.42
CA ALA A 19 7.01 -20.57 39.60
C ALA A 19 7.94 -19.74 38.73
N GLU A 20 9.21 -20.07 38.61
CA GLU A 20 10.18 -19.39 37.77
C GLU A 20 9.84 -19.53 36.30
N VAL A 21 9.47 -20.70 35.82
CA VAL A 21 9.06 -20.95 34.44
C VAL A 21 7.78 -20.17 34.11
N SER A 22 6.80 -20.21 35.03
CA SER A 22 5.55 -19.48 34.83
C SER A 22 5.76 -17.98 34.74
N ALA A 23 6.60 -17.38 35.57
CA ALA A 23 6.95 -15.98 35.55
C ALA A 23 7.66 -15.62 34.23
N SER A 24 8.58 -16.44 33.78
CA SER A 24 9.30 -16.24 32.52
C SER A 24 8.35 -16.30 31.31
N LEU A 25 7.42 -17.25 31.27
CA LEU A 25 6.42 -17.37 30.21
C LEU A 25 5.49 -16.15 30.20
N THR A 26 5.04 -15.68 31.33
CA THR A 26 4.19 -14.49 31.43
C THR A 26 4.91 -13.25 30.87
N THR A 27 6.17 -13.06 31.21
CA THR A 27 6.98 -11.95 30.70
C THR A 27 7.11 -12.02 29.18
N ARG A 28 7.38 -13.20 28.62
CA ARG A 28 7.49 -13.40 27.17
C ARG A 28 6.16 -13.15 26.46
N MET A 29 5.06 -13.58 27.01
CA MET A 29 3.73 -13.35 26.44
C MET A 29 3.41 -11.86 26.41
N ASN A 30 3.71 -11.12 27.48
CA ASN A 30 3.52 -9.67 27.53
C ASN A 30 4.37 -8.94 26.48
N ASP A 31 5.60 -9.38 26.28
CA ASP A 31 6.48 -8.83 25.23
C ASP A 31 5.92 -9.08 23.83
N ILE A 32 5.43 -10.29 23.57
CA ILE A 32 4.82 -10.63 22.28
C ILE A 32 3.58 -9.78 22.02
N GLU A 33 2.71 -9.63 23.02
CA GLU A 33 1.51 -8.78 22.91
C GLU A 33 1.87 -7.34 22.58
N LYS A 34 2.90 -6.77 23.20
CA LYS A 34 3.36 -5.42 22.89
C LYS A 34 3.88 -5.30 21.48
N ARG A 35 4.64 -6.29 21.00
CA ARG A 35 5.18 -6.29 19.63
C ARG A 35 4.07 -6.41 18.59
N VAL A 36 3.11 -7.29 18.82
CA VAL A 36 1.95 -7.47 17.94
C VAL A 36 1.14 -6.18 17.87
N SER A 37 0.86 -5.55 19.01
CA SER A 37 0.13 -4.28 19.05
C SER A 37 0.86 -3.16 18.30
N ALA A 38 2.20 -3.08 18.42
CA ALA A 38 3.00 -2.10 17.69
C ALA A 38 2.96 -2.34 16.18
N VAL A 39 3.03 -3.59 15.73
CA VAL A 39 2.93 -3.96 14.32
C VAL A 39 1.54 -3.63 13.77
N GLU A 40 0.48 -3.96 14.49
CA GLU A 40 -0.89 -3.64 14.09
C GLU A 40 -1.09 -2.13 13.90
N LYS A 41 -0.64 -1.31 14.83
CA LYS A 41 -0.72 0.16 14.74
C LYS A 41 0.08 0.70 13.55
N SER A 42 1.28 0.17 13.33
CA SER A 42 2.12 0.56 12.19
C SER A 42 1.45 0.20 10.87
N THR A 43 0.85 -0.99 10.78
CA THR A 43 0.13 -1.46 9.59
C THR A 43 -1.11 -0.62 9.32
N GLU A 44 -1.90 -0.31 10.34
CA GLU A 44 -3.07 0.56 10.23
C GLU A 44 -2.70 1.96 9.71
N ARG A 45 -1.62 2.55 10.22
CA ARG A 45 -1.12 3.84 9.76
C ARG A 45 -0.69 3.79 8.29
N LYS A 46 0.02 2.74 7.88
CA LYS A 46 0.46 2.56 6.50
C LYS A 46 -0.71 2.40 5.54
N ILE A 47 -1.70 1.59 5.91
CA ILE A 47 -2.90 1.38 5.09
C ILE A 47 -3.67 2.69 4.95
N ARG A 48 -3.87 3.42 6.04
CA ARG A 48 -4.58 4.69 6.05
C ARG A 48 -3.91 5.73 5.15
N TYR A 49 -2.58 5.86 5.28
CA TYR A 49 -1.79 6.77 4.47
C TYR A 49 -1.89 6.41 2.98
N GLN A 50 -1.74 5.13 2.63
CA GLN A 50 -1.87 4.64 1.27
C GLN A 50 -3.27 4.90 0.69
N ASN A 51 -4.32 4.72 1.48
CA ASN A 51 -5.68 5.00 1.03
C ASN A 51 -5.90 6.48 0.76
N GLU A 52 -5.38 7.36 1.61
CA GLU A 52 -5.45 8.81 1.41
C GLU A 52 -4.68 9.24 0.16
N GLU A 53 -3.49 8.68 -0.07
CA GLU A 53 -2.70 8.92 -1.27
C GLU A 53 -3.41 8.43 -2.53
N ILE A 54 -3.99 7.25 -2.50
CA ILE A 54 -4.73 6.65 -3.62
C ILE A 54 -5.94 7.52 -3.96
N GLU A 55 -6.69 7.97 -2.97
CA GLU A 55 -7.84 8.87 -3.19
C GLU A 55 -7.41 10.22 -3.78
N ALA A 56 -6.32 10.81 -3.28
CA ALA A 56 -5.78 12.05 -3.82
C ALA A 56 -5.31 11.87 -5.27
N LEU A 57 -4.65 10.76 -5.56
CA LEU A 57 -4.20 10.41 -6.91
C LEU A 57 -5.38 10.25 -7.85
N ARG A 58 -6.41 9.53 -7.45
CA ARG A 58 -7.61 9.33 -8.25
C ARG A 58 -8.30 10.64 -8.58
N ARG A 59 -8.48 11.51 -7.59
CA ARG A 59 -9.08 12.84 -7.78
C ARG A 59 -8.27 13.69 -8.75
N LYS A 60 -6.95 13.66 -8.61
CA LYS A 60 -6.05 14.46 -9.47
C LYS A 60 -6.10 13.97 -10.91
N ILE A 61 -6.10 12.66 -11.12
CA ILE A 61 -6.20 12.07 -12.45
C ILE A 61 -7.57 12.39 -13.09
N GLU A 62 -8.65 12.29 -12.32
CA GLU A 62 -9.98 12.67 -12.79
C GLU A 62 -10.02 14.13 -13.21
N GLU A 63 -9.46 15.01 -12.40
CA GLU A 63 -9.35 16.44 -12.71
C GLU A 63 -8.57 16.68 -14.01
N LEU A 64 -7.43 16.02 -14.17
CA LEU A 64 -6.61 16.14 -15.38
C LEU A 64 -7.31 15.57 -16.61
N ALA A 65 -8.06 14.50 -16.46
CA ALA A 65 -8.81 13.88 -17.55
C ALA A 65 -9.94 14.79 -18.09
N HIS A 66 -10.42 15.70 -17.27
CA HIS A 66 -11.44 16.69 -17.65
C HIS A 66 -10.88 18.11 -17.84
N SER A 67 -9.56 18.24 -17.98
CA SER A 67 -8.86 19.50 -18.19
C SER A 67 -8.19 19.55 -19.56
N ASP A 68 -7.49 20.65 -19.83
CA ASP A 68 -6.68 20.82 -21.05
C ASP A 68 -5.50 19.83 -21.13
N ALA A 69 -5.16 19.14 -20.04
CA ALA A 69 -4.15 18.10 -20.01
C ALA A 69 -4.61 16.82 -20.73
N ALA A 70 -5.91 16.67 -20.98
CA ALA A 70 -6.47 15.59 -21.78
C ALA A 70 -6.24 15.91 -23.27
N VAL A 71 -5.11 15.44 -23.80
CA VAL A 71 -4.64 15.79 -25.17
C VAL A 71 -5.11 14.79 -26.22
N TRP A 72 -5.74 13.71 -25.84
CA TRP A 72 -6.18 12.66 -26.74
C TRP A 72 -7.39 11.91 -26.19
N ARG A 73 -8.26 11.45 -27.08
CA ARG A 73 -9.37 10.53 -26.76
C ARG A 73 -9.42 9.45 -27.82
N SER A 74 -9.79 8.22 -27.41
CA SER A 74 -10.00 7.13 -28.34
C SER A 74 -11.28 7.36 -29.17
N ARG A 75 -11.44 6.60 -30.25
CA ARG A 75 -12.63 6.72 -31.13
C ARG A 75 -13.94 6.42 -30.42
N ASP A 76 -13.90 5.47 -29.46
CA ASP A 76 -15.06 5.11 -28.64
C ASP A 76 -15.26 6.01 -27.42
N GLU A 77 -14.38 7.00 -27.23
CA GLU A 77 -14.36 7.95 -26.12
C GLU A 77 -14.20 7.34 -24.73
N LEU A 78 -13.86 6.05 -24.65
CA LEU A 78 -13.65 5.34 -23.40
C LEU A 78 -12.26 5.55 -22.80
N GLU A 79 -11.26 5.87 -23.64
CA GLU A 79 -9.90 6.10 -23.23
C GLU A 79 -9.52 7.55 -23.38
N ILE A 80 -8.86 8.11 -22.38
CA ILE A 80 -8.38 9.50 -22.38
C ILE A 80 -6.86 9.48 -22.21
N GLY A 81 -6.15 10.12 -23.10
CA GLY A 81 -4.71 10.32 -22.99
C GLY A 81 -4.39 11.63 -22.31
N ILE A 82 -3.74 11.56 -21.16
CA ILE A 82 -3.29 12.72 -20.39
C ILE A 82 -1.84 13.02 -20.74
N ASP A 83 -1.52 14.29 -20.97
CA ASP A 83 -0.15 14.70 -21.22
C ASP A 83 0.79 14.14 -20.15
N ARG A 84 1.82 13.41 -20.59
CA ARG A 84 2.72 12.69 -19.69
C ARG A 84 3.43 13.62 -18.71
N GLU A 85 3.95 14.73 -19.18
CA GLU A 85 4.67 15.67 -18.32
C GLU A 85 3.76 16.28 -17.25
N THR A 86 2.53 16.64 -17.63
CA THR A 86 1.54 17.19 -16.72
C THR A 86 1.14 16.16 -15.67
N ALA A 87 0.96 14.91 -16.07
CA ALA A 87 0.65 13.81 -15.14
C ALA A 87 1.80 13.58 -14.16
N TYR A 88 3.04 13.56 -14.66
CA TYR A 88 4.22 13.34 -13.80
C TYR A 88 4.42 14.49 -12.80
N GLU A 89 4.16 15.71 -13.21
CA GLU A 89 4.21 16.86 -12.32
C GLU A 89 3.15 16.76 -11.21
N ALA A 90 1.94 16.34 -11.55
CA ALA A 90 0.87 16.10 -10.58
C ALA A 90 1.26 15.02 -9.56
N PHE A 91 1.88 13.94 -10.01
CA PHE A 91 2.39 12.89 -9.11
C PHE A 91 3.45 13.44 -8.17
N ARG A 92 4.33 14.29 -8.66
CA ARG A 92 5.37 14.93 -7.85
C ARG A 92 4.75 15.85 -6.79
N GLU A 93 3.73 16.62 -7.13
CA GLU A 93 3.01 17.46 -6.17
C GLU A 93 2.37 16.65 -5.05
N LEU A 94 1.89 15.44 -5.37
CA LEU A 94 1.33 14.52 -4.39
C LEU A 94 2.39 13.75 -3.59
N GLY A 95 3.68 13.91 -3.93
CA GLY A 95 4.77 13.20 -3.28
C GLY A 95 4.84 11.73 -3.64
N ILE A 96 4.27 11.33 -4.78
CA ILE A 96 4.25 9.94 -5.24
C ILE A 96 5.21 9.79 -6.42
N ARG A 97 6.03 8.74 -6.40
CA ARG A 97 6.89 8.42 -7.54
C ARG A 97 6.03 8.03 -8.74
N ARG A 98 6.39 8.48 -9.93
CA ARG A 98 5.61 8.23 -11.15
C ARG A 98 5.32 6.76 -11.41
N ARG A 99 6.30 5.88 -11.17
CA ARG A 99 6.10 4.43 -11.35
C ARG A 99 5.09 3.89 -10.35
N ASP A 100 5.16 4.32 -9.10
CA ASP A 100 4.25 3.90 -8.04
C ASP A 100 2.84 4.42 -8.31
N ALA A 101 2.71 5.66 -8.78
CA ALA A 101 1.44 6.25 -9.16
C ALA A 101 0.79 5.49 -10.33
N LEU A 102 1.56 5.17 -11.37
CA LEU A 102 1.06 4.42 -12.52
C LEU A 102 0.64 3.00 -12.14
N LYS A 103 1.41 2.33 -11.27
CA LYS A 103 1.04 1.01 -10.77
C LYS A 103 -0.22 1.04 -9.90
N ALA A 104 -0.39 2.09 -9.11
CA ALA A 104 -1.60 2.27 -8.30
C ALA A 104 -2.83 2.47 -9.20
N LEU A 105 -2.71 3.27 -10.25
CA LEU A 105 -3.79 3.48 -11.23
C LEU A 105 -4.13 2.18 -11.97
N GLU A 106 -3.12 1.37 -12.28
CA GLU A 106 -3.32 0.06 -12.88
C GLU A 106 -4.06 -0.88 -11.93
N ALA A 107 -3.66 -0.90 -10.66
CA ALA A 107 -4.32 -1.72 -9.64
C ALA A 107 -5.78 -1.33 -9.41
N MET A 108 -6.13 -0.05 -9.61
CA MET A 108 -7.52 0.43 -9.56
C MET A 108 -8.31 0.14 -10.82
N GLY A 109 -7.68 -0.41 -11.86
CA GLY A 109 -8.34 -0.68 -13.14
C GLY A 109 -8.56 0.56 -14.01
N ILE A 110 -7.93 1.68 -13.66
CA ILE A 110 -8.10 2.97 -14.36
C ILE A 110 -7.08 3.11 -15.51
N LEU A 111 -5.86 2.63 -15.32
CA LEU A 111 -4.78 2.78 -16.30
C LEU A 111 -4.92 1.81 -17.46
N VAL A 112 -4.75 2.31 -18.68
CA VAL A 112 -4.69 1.51 -19.89
C VAL A 112 -3.22 1.37 -20.30
N ARG A 113 -2.71 0.14 -20.32
CA ARG A 113 -1.33 -0.15 -20.69
C ARG A 113 -1.13 -0.12 -22.23
N GLY A 114 0.06 0.29 -22.62
CA GLY A 114 0.52 0.19 -24.00
C GLY A 114 1.51 -0.97 -24.16
N GLY A 115 1.00 -2.19 -24.34
CA GLY A 115 1.84 -3.39 -24.42
C GLY A 115 2.51 -3.65 -23.07
N GLY A 116 3.84 -3.74 -23.04
CA GLY A 116 4.61 -3.97 -21.82
C GLY A 116 4.88 -2.73 -20.99
N ASN A 117 4.42 -1.54 -21.41
CA ASN A 117 4.70 -0.26 -20.77
C ASN A 117 3.49 0.29 -20.03
N LEU A 118 3.73 1.02 -18.94
CA LEU A 118 2.68 1.68 -18.16
C LEU A 118 2.10 2.91 -18.87
N THR A 119 2.87 3.54 -19.76
CA THR A 119 2.40 4.59 -20.66
C THR A 119 2.09 4.00 -22.03
N LYS A 120 1.16 4.60 -22.75
CA LYS A 120 0.74 4.15 -24.06
C LYS A 120 1.19 5.14 -25.13
N ALA A 121 1.69 4.64 -26.24
CA ALA A 121 2.00 5.46 -27.43
C ALA A 121 0.70 5.81 -28.14
N ILE A 122 0.43 7.09 -28.33
CA ILE A 122 -0.76 7.59 -29.01
C ILE A 122 -0.34 8.51 -30.15
N ARG A 123 -1.19 8.59 -31.16
CA ARG A 123 -0.92 9.47 -32.30
C ARG A 123 -1.70 10.77 -32.13
N ILE A 124 -0.98 11.89 -32.11
CA ILE A 124 -1.53 13.23 -32.09
C ILE A 124 -1.06 13.93 -33.36
N GLY A 125 -1.96 14.10 -34.36
CA GLY A 125 -1.59 14.56 -35.67
C GLY A 125 -0.65 13.56 -36.35
N ASP A 126 0.53 14.01 -36.76
CA ASP A 126 1.56 13.17 -37.40
C ASP A 126 2.60 12.65 -36.42
N SER A 127 2.47 12.99 -35.15
CA SER A 127 3.45 12.64 -34.10
C SER A 127 2.96 11.50 -33.24
N LEU A 128 3.89 10.61 -32.88
CA LEU A 128 3.67 9.56 -31.91
C LEU A 128 4.20 10.02 -30.56
N VAL A 129 3.34 10.09 -29.56
CA VAL A 129 3.68 10.59 -28.21
C VAL A 129 3.30 9.56 -27.17
N ARG A 130 4.06 9.47 -26.10
CA ARG A 130 3.67 8.65 -24.96
C ARG A 130 2.82 9.46 -24.00
N ALA A 131 1.71 8.88 -23.56
CA ALA A 131 0.77 9.52 -22.66
C ALA A 131 0.35 8.56 -21.55
N VAL A 132 -0.19 9.12 -20.47
CA VAL A 132 -0.87 8.34 -19.42
C VAL A 132 -2.31 8.19 -19.89
N VAL A 133 -2.69 6.99 -20.28
CA VAL A 133 -4.03 6.71 -20.82
C VAL A 133 -4.88 6.06 -19.74
N VAL A 134 -6.05 6.62 -19.49
CA VAL A 134 -6.97 6.19 -18.45
C VAL A 134 -8.36 5.92 -19.04
N MET A 135 -9.14 5.11 -18.32
CA MET A 135 -10.51 4.77 -18.71
C MET A 135 -11.48 5.81 -18.18
N ASP A 136 -12.25 6.44 -19.07
CA ASP A 136 -13.20 7.50 -18.69
C ASP A 136 -14.34 6.97 -17.80
N ARG A 137 -14.84 5.78 -18.09
CA ARG A 137 -15.97 5.16 -17.37
C ARG A 137 -15.72 4.93 -15.88
N ASP A 138 -14.44 4.83 -15.46
CA ASP A 138 -14.07 4.51 -14.09
C ASP A 138 -14.10 5.73 -13.15
N PHE A 139 -14.44 6.90 -13.70
CA PHE A 139 -14.60 8.14 -12.95
C PHE A 139 -16.07 8.46 -12.62
N ASN A 140 -16.98 7.63 -13.05
CA ASN A 140 -18.40 7.82 -12.83
C ASN A 140 -18.94 7.06 -11.60
#